data_096a4cb944013037204ba9285a2552d1
#
_entry.id   096a4cb944013037204ba9285a2552d1
#
_cell.length_a   1.000
_cell.length_b   1.000
_cell.length_c   1.000
_cell.angle_alpha   90.00
_cell.angle_beta   90.00
_cell.angle_gamma   90.00
#
_symmetry.space_group_name_H-M   'P 1'
#
loop_
_entity.id
_entity.type
_entity.pdbx_description
1 polymer ?
#
loop_
_entity_poly.entity_id
_entity_poly.type
_entity_poly.pdbx_seq_one_letter_code
_entity_poly.pdbx_strand_id
1 'polypeptide(L)'
;MENFNELLKKYADFIVRVGVNPQPGQTLIINCPLEGAPLARLCVRSAYEAGARDVQVNWSDDAVARARMELGSEEALTDLKPWQLRRYLDYAESEGGVCVLHLIADDPELYAGIDGNKISRVNAARRAFMEEWQEYTMNDRVQWSIAALPSMPWAKKVFPELDADAAMEALWKLIFDVCRVTGGDPVNEWQAHMERLSTLRDKMNALDLESVHFKSSNGTDLTVGLADQAVWESAASKSEKGVVFLPNIPTEEVFTAPHKDRVEGIVYGTKPYVFNGQLIKNFRVTFEKGRVVDYHAEQGQVLLGRLLDGDEGSRSIGEVALVPASSPINRSGKLFYSTLFDENAACHIAFGASYPGTTKGGTALTKEELLTRGMNQSRLHEDVMIGAEDSHITGKCRDGRTVELFRDGVWVL
;
A
#
# COMPACT_ATOMS: atom_id res chain seq x y z
N MET A 1 10.52 25.13 -9.73
CA MET A 1 9.57 25.31 -8.59
C MET A 1 10.19 26.26 -7.59
N GLU A 2 9.52 27.38 -7.31
CA GLU A 2 9.93 28.28 -6.22
C GLU A 2 9.84 27.53 -4.89
N ASN A 3 10.82 27.73 -3.99
CA ASN A 3 10.90 27.11 -2.67
C ASN A 3 11.05 25.56 -2.64
N PHE A 4 11.51 24.93 -3.70
CA PHE A 4 11.65 23.46 -3.76
C PHE A 4 12.44 22.88 -2.58
N ASN A 5 13.58 23.48 -2.23
CA ASN A 5 14.39 22.98 -1.11
C ASN A 5 13.69 23.09 0.25
N GLU A 6 12.83 24.10 0.43
CA GLU A 6 12.03 24.24 1.64
C GLU A 6 10.94 23.17 1.71
N LEU A 7 10.22 22.94 0.59
CA LEU A 7 9.21 21.89 0.49
C LEU A 7 9.83 20.50 0.69
N LEU A 8 11.00 20.25 0.08
CA LEU A 8 11.70 18.98 0.25
C LEU A 8 12.11 18.74 1.72
N LYS A 9 12.55 19.79 2.41
CA LYS A 9 12.85 19.72 3.84
C LYS A 9 11.59 19.45 4.67
N LYS A 10 10.49 20.17 4.42
CA LYS A 10 9.21 19.93 5.09
C LYS A 10 8.71 18.49 4.87
N TYR A 11 8.86 17.99 3.66
CA TYR A 11 8.50 16.62 3.31
C TYR A 11 9.36 15.60 4.08
N ALA A 12 10.68 15.79 4.12
CA ALA A 12 11.59 14.94 4.89
C ALA A 12 11.27 14.95 6.39
N ASP A 13 11.03 16.12 6.97
CA ASP A 13 10.68 16.25 8.38
C ASP A 13 9.34 15.55 8.68
N PHE A 14 8.35 15.69 7.82
CA PHE A 14 7.07 15.02 7.94
C PHE A 14 7.20 13.49 7.82
N ILE A 15 7.87 12.96 6.79
CA ILE A 15 8.08 11.53 6.59
C ILE A 15 8.76 10.91 7.81
N VAL A 16 9.73 11.59 8.38
CA VAL A 16 10.48 11.07 9.53
C VAL A 16 9.68 11.18 10.80
N ARG A 17 9.20 12.39 11.16
CA ARG A 17 8.63 12.67 12.48
C ARG A 17 7.20 12.16 12.67
N VAL A 18 6.42 12.08 11.60
CA VAL A 18 5.03 11.59 11.61
C VAL A 18 4.92 10.25 10.90
N GLY A 19 5.59 10.11 9.76
CA GLY A 19 5.62 8.86 8.99
C GLY A 19 6.19 7.72 9.81
N VAL A 20 7.50 7.51 9.76
CA VAL A 20 8.15 6.38 10.44
C VAL A 20 8.32 6.58 11.96
N ASN A 21 8.32 7.83 12.45
CA ASN A 21 8.35 8.23 13.85
C ASN A 21 9.42 7.50 14.70
N PRO A 22 10.72 7.65 14.37
CA PRO A 22 11.78 6.99 15.13
C PRO A 22 11.81 7.49 16.55
N GLN A 23 11.89 6.57 17.51
CA GLN A 23 11.96 6.90 18.93
C GLN A 23 13.41 7.07 19.40
N PRO A 24 13.67 7.84 20.47
CA PRO A 24 15.00 8.01 21.04
C PRO A 24 15.68 6.66 21.32
N GLY A 25 16.91 6.50 20.83
CA GLY A 25 17.69 5.27 20.97
C GLY A 25 17.42 4.19 19.92
N GLN A 26 16.45 4.38 19.04
CA GLN A 26 16.11 3.46 17.96
C GLN A 26 17.06 3.63 16.74
N THR A 27 17.30 2.55 16.00
CA THR A 27 17.98 2.64 14.68
C THR A 27 16.93 2.83 13.58
N LEU A 28 17.15 3.80 12.69
CA LEU A 28 16.37 3.97 11.49
C LEU A 28 17.12 3.35 10.29
N ILE A 29 16.45 2.44 9.57
CA ILE A 29 16.94 1.95 8.28
C ILE A 29 16.15 2.67 7.18
N ILE A 30 16.85 3.36 6.27
CA ILE A 30 16.29 4.00 5.10
C ILE A 30 16.66 3.18 3.86
N ASN A 31 15.67 2.62 3.18
CA ASN A 31 15.86 2.03 1.85
C ASN A 31 15.53 3.10 0.82
N CYS A 32 16.47 3.44 -0.06
CA CYS A 32 16.34 4.59 -0.96
C CYS A 32 17.04 4.34 -2.30
N PRO A 33 16.40 4.64 -3.45
CA PRO A 33 17.10 4.67 -4.72
C PRO A 33 18.10 5.83 -4.77
N LEU A 34 19.14 5.71 -5.61
CA LEU A 34 20.19 6.72 -5.73
C LEU A 34 19.65 8.12 -6.08
N GLU A 35 18.60 8.19 -6.88
CA GLU A 35 17.92 9.43 -7.24
C GLU A 35 17.38 10.17 -6.01
N GLY A 36 17.02 9.42 -4.98
CA GLY A 36 16.51 9.94 -3.70
C GLY A 36 17.56 10.46 -2.74
N ALA A 37 18.85 10.46 -3.09
CA ALA A 37 19.92 10.87 -2.18
C ALA A 37 19.73 12.27 -1.56
N PRO A 38 19.22 13.30 -2.26
CA PRO A 38 18.93 14.59 -1.63
C PRO A 38 17.89 14.50 -0.53
N LEU A 39 16.80 13.77 -0.74
CA LEU A 39 15.74 13.55 0.25
C LEU A 39 16.23 12.69 1.43
N ALA A 40 16.92 11.58 1.15
CA ALA A 40 17.45 10.69 2.17
C ALA A 40 18.41 11.42 3.14
N ARG A 41 19.27 12.31 2.63
CA ARG A 41 20.17 13.14 3.47
C ARG A 41 19.41 14.05 4.43
N LEU A 42 18.27 14.60 4.02
CA LEU A 42 17.39 15.39 4.89
C LEU A 42 16.69 14.49 5.92
N CYS A 43 16.21 13.30 5.50
CA CYS A 43 15.62 12.32 6.42
C CYS A 43 16.63 11.85 7.48
N VAL A 44 17.89 11.59 7.10
CA VAL A 44 18.98 11.25 8.06
C VAL A 44 19.14 12.35 9.10
N ARG A 45 19.20 13.61 8.68
CA ARG A 45 19.31 14.75 9.61
C ARG A 45 18.11 14.83 10.55
N SER A 46 16.90 14.77 9.99
CA SER A 46 15.65 14.82 10.76
C SER A 46 15.55 13.69 11.78
N ALA A 47 16.02 12.48 11.43
CA ALA A 47 16.01 11.31 12.32
C ALA A 47 16.96 11.50 13.52
N TYR A 48 18.18 11.99 13.31
CA TYR A 48 19.08 12.32 14.42
C TYR A 48 18.54 13.44 15.30
N GLU A 49 17.91 14.47 14.71
CA GLU A 49 17.24 15.54 15.46
C GLU A 49 16.03 15.02 16.26
N ALA A 50 15.39 13.92 15.82
CA ALA A 50 14.34 13.22 16.56
C ALA A 50 14.88 12.28 17.67
N GLY A 51 16.20 12.07 17.73
CA GLY A 51 16.85 11.26 18.77
C GLY A 51 17.18 9.83 18.35
N ALA A 52 17.13 9.51 17.06
CA ALA A 52 17.58 8.21 16.55
C ALA A 52 19.03 7.96 17.00
N ARG A 53 19.32 6.72 17.46
CA ARG A 53 20.67 6.30 17.85
C ARG A 53 21.60 6.22 16.65
N ASP A 54 21.08 5.66 15.56
CA ASP A 54 21.82 5.45 14.32
C ASP A 54 20.88 5.51 13.12
N VAL A 55 21.41 5.85 11.95
CA VAL A 55 20.66 5.85 10.68
C VAL A 55 21.47 5.13 9.61
N GLN A 56 20.95 4.01 9.13
CA GLN A 56 21.55 3.22 8.08
C GLN A 56 20.82 3.48 6.76
N VAL A 57 21.55 3.79 5.69
CA VAL A 57 20.95 4.02 4.36
C VAL A 57 21.36 2.89 3.42
N ASN A 58 20.37 2.20 2.89
CA ASN A 58 20.53 1.16 1.87
C ASN A 58 20.20 1.75 0.52
N TRP A 59 21.21 1.85 -0.34
CA TRP A 59 21.03 2.38 -1.68
C TRP A 59 20.65 1.28 -2.67
N SER A 60 19.71 1.59 -3.55
CA SER A 60 19.35 0.80 -4.73
C SER A 60 19.54 1.61 -6.00
N ASP A 61 19.63 0.92 -7.13
CA ASP A 61 19.78 1.50 -8.46
C ASP A 61 19.00 0.66 -9.45
N ASP A 62 18.04 1.27 -10.14
CA ASP A 62 17.15 0.57 -11.07
C ASP A 62 17.90 0.02 -12.29
N ALA A 63 18.94 0.72 -12.78
CA ALA A 63 19.75 0.22 -13.89
C ALA A 63 20.51 -1.05 -13.47
N VAL A 64 21.03 -1.10 -12.24
CA VAL A 64 21.67 -2.30 -11.67
C VAL A 64 20.63 -3.40 -11.44
N ALA A 65 19.45 -3.08 -10.92
CA ALA A 65 18.39 -4.05 -10.69
C ALA A 65 17.92 -4.68 -12.00
N ARG A 66 17.72 -3.86 -13.07
CA ARG A 66 17.38 -4.32 -14.40
C ARG A 66 18.47 -5.22 -14.99
N ALA A 67 19.73 -4.77 -14.98
CA ALA A 67 20.86 -5.55 -15.52
C ALA A 67 20.99 -6.91 -14.82
N ARG A 68 20.82 -6.96 -13.49
CA ARG A 68 20.82 -8.22 -12.72
C ARG A 68 19.67 -9.12 -13.13
N MET A 69 18.47 -8.60 -13.31
CA MET A 69 17.30 -9.40 -13.71
C MET A 69 17.45 -9.90 -15.15
N GLU A 70 17.99 -9.10 -16.05
CA GLU A 70 18.19 -9.45 -17.45
C GLU A 70 19.30 -10.49 -17.63
N LEU A 71 20.49 -10.22 -17.07
CA LEU A 71 21.73 -10.96 -17.34
C LEU A 71 22.05 -12.05 -16.31
N GLY A 72 21.59 -11.89 -15.07
CA GLY A 72 21.84 -12.86 -14.00
C GLY A 72 21.10 -14.17 -14.23
N SER A 73 21.70 -15.31 -13.87
CA SER A 73 20.98 -16.57 -13.85
C SER A 73 19.92 -16.58 -12.73
N GLU A 74 18.83 -17.29 -12.93
CA GLU A 74 17.78 -17.43 -11.90
C GLU A 74 18.34 -18.07 -10.62
N GLU A 75 19.20 -19.08 -10.77
CA GLU A 75 19.91 -19.72 -9.65
C GLU A 75 20.67 -18.70 -8.80
N ALA A 76 21.47 -17.82 -9.44
CA ALA A 76 22.23 -16.80 -8.72
C ALA A 76 21.34 -15.72 -8.08
N LEU A 77 20.21 -15.38 -8.71
CA LEU A 77 19.29 -14.37 -8.20
C LEU A 77 18.43 -14.87 -7.03
N THR A 78 18.26 -16.19 -6.92
CA THR A 78 17.51 -16.84 -5.84
C THR A 78 18.42 -17.40 -4.73
N ASP A 79 19.73 -17.40 -4.92
CA ASP A 79 20.73 -17.77 -3.89
C ASP A 79 20.92 -16.63 -2.88
N LEU A 80 19.90 -16.41 -2.05
CA LEU A 80 19.87 -15.34 -1.06
C LEU A 80 20.68 -15.71 0.18
N LYS A 81 21.49 -14.77 0.67
CA LYS A 81 22.41 -15.04 1.79
C LYS A 81 21.82 -14.59 3.12
N PRO A 82 21.99 -15.36 4.22
CA PRO A 82 21.39 -15.08 5.52
C PRO A 82 21.62 -13.65 6.03
N TRP A 83 22.76 -13.02 5.75
CA TRP A 83 23.04 -11.65 6.18
C TRP A 83 22.05 -10.62 5.63
N GLN A 84 21.40 -10.90 4.47
CA GLN A 84 20.43 -10.00 3.86
C GLN A 84 19.14 -9.88 4.70
N LEU A 85 18.75 -10.96 5.40
CA LEU A 85 17.66 -10.98 6.35
C LEU A 85 18.14 -10.52 7.75
N ARG A 86 19.28 -11.08 8.22
CA ARG A 86 19.81 -10.78 9.56
C ARG A 86 20.09 -9.30 9.79
N ARG A 87 20.45 -8.55 8.75
CA ARG A 87 20.63 -7.09 8.84
C ARG A 87 19.41 -6.33 9.36
N TYR A 88 18.18 -6.87 9.19
CA TYR A 88 16.96 -6.30 9.74
C TYR A 88 16.66 -6.89 11.12
N LEU A 89 16.75 -8.19 11.24
CA LEU A 89 16.42 -8.91 12.48
C LEU A 89 17.38 -8.55 13.62
N ASP A 90 18.69 -8.45 13.36
CA ASP A 90 19.68 -8.09 14.38
C ASP A 90 19.41 -6.69 14.99
N TYR A 91 18.92 -5.74 14.17
CA TYR A 91 18.48 -4.45 14.68
C TYR A 91 17.13 -4.52 15.40
N ALA A 92 16.18 -5.32 14.91
CA ALA A 92 14.89 -5.49 15.57
C ALA A 92 15.03 -6.14 16.96
N GLU A 93 15.95 -7.08 17.11
CA GLU A 93 16.26 -7.79 18.35
C GLU A 93 17.18 -6.98 19.29
N SER A 94 17.75 -5.85 18.82
CA SER A 94 18.62 -4.98 19.64
C SER A 94 17.82 -4.21 20.69
N GLU A 95 18.49 -3.78 21.77
CA GLU A 95 17.86 -3.05 22.89
C GLU A 95 17.05 -1.81 22.44
N GLY A 96 17.57 -1.01 21.51
CA GLY A 96 16.86 0.16 20.96
C GLY A 96 15.76 -0.21 19.97
N GLY A 97 15.88 -1.36 19.31
CA GLY A 97 15.02 -1.76 18.22
C GLY A 97 15.26 -0.98 16.92
N VAL A 98 14.40 -1.23 15.95
CA VAL A 98 14.51 -0.66 14.60
C VAL A 98 13.18 -0.06 14.15
N CYS A 99 13.25 0.93 13.27
CA CYS A 99 12.15 1.35 12.40
C CYS A 99 12.68 1.48 10.95
N VAL A 100 11.80 1.38 9.97
CA VAL A 100 12.21 1.32 8.56
C VAL A 100 11.43 2.33 7.72
N LEU A 101 12.16 3.12 6.95
CA LEU A 101 11.62 4.04 5.94
C LEU A 101 11.98 3.52 4.56
N HIS A 102 10.97 3.32 3.73
CA HIS A 102 11.13 3.01 2.31
C HIS A 102 10.85 4.28 1.50
N LEU A 103 11.89 4.80 0.86
CA LEU A 103 11.75 5.84 -0.16
C LEU A 103 11.70 5.14 -1.51
N ILE A 104 10.58 5.29 -2.23
CA ILE A 104 10.37 4.64 -3.52
C ILE A 104 10.36 5.65 -4.65
N ALA A 105 10.95 5.27 -5.79
CA ALA A 105 10.96 6.04 -7.03
C ALA A 105 10.70 5.06 -8.18
N ASP A 106 9.44 4.65 -8.29
CA ASP A 106 9.07 3.55 -9.17
C ASP A 106 9.34 3.88 -10.65
N ASP A 107 9.92 2.93 -11.39
CA ASP A 107 9.83 2.86 -12.84
C ASP A 107 8.76 1.83 -13.20
N PRO A 108 7.56 2.25 -13.67
CA PRO A 108 6.48 1.31 -13.99
C PRO A 108 6.82 0.30 -15.09
N GLU A 109 7.89 0.52 -15.82
CA GLU A 109 8.35 -0.33 -16.93
C GLU A 109 9.76 -0.88 -16.71
N LEU A 110 10.28 -0.86 -15.48
CA LEU A 110 11.64 -1.28 -15.13
C LEU A 110 12.03 -2.63 -15.76
N TYR A 111 11.13 -3.60 -15.77
CA TYR A 111 11.36 -4.95 -16.29
C TYR A 111 10.69 -5.22 -17.65
N ALA A 112 10.29 -4.17 -18.38
CA ALA A 112 9.71 -4.35 -19.71
C ALA A 112 10.66 -5.11 -20.64
N GLY A 113 10.13 -6.13 -21.34
CA GLY A 113 10.91 -6.99 -22.25
C GLY A 113 11.68 -8.14 -21.60
N ILE A 114 11.69 -8.22 -20.26
CA ILE A 114 12.31 -9.36 -19.55
C ILE A 114 11.27 -10.47 -19.35
N ASP A 115 11.72 -11.75 -19.32
CA ASP A 115 10.84 -12.89 -19.09
C ASP A 115 10.07 -12.76 -17.76
N GLY A 116 8.76 -12.57 -17.86
CA GLY A 116 7.88 -12.43 -16.70
C GLY A 116 7.85 -13.65 -15.78
N ASN A 117 8.14 -14.86 -16.28
CA ASN A 117 8.22 -16.05 -15.44
C ASN A 117 9.47 -16.02 -14.55
N LYS A 118 10.60 -15.58 -15.12
CA LYS A 118 11.84 -15.37 -14.35
C LYS A 118 11.63 -14.32 -13.26
N ILE A 119 11.03 -13.17 -13.60
CA ILE A 119 10.71 -12.11 -12.65
C ILE A 119 9.84 -12.66 -11.50
N SER A 120 8.78 -13.36 -11.84
CA SER A 120 7.85 -13.93 -10.85
C SER A 120 8.53 -14.91 -9.91
N ARG A 121 9.37 -15.84 -10.42
CA ARG A 121 10.09 -16.82 -9.58
C ARG A 121 11.13 -16.17 -8.68
N VAL A 122 11.90 -15.21 -9.20
CA VAL A 122 12.90 -14.47 -8.38
C VAL A 122 12.21 -13.66 -7.28
N ASN A 123 11.11 -12.98 -7.59
CA ASN A 123 10.36 -12.20 -6.59
C ASN A 123 9.68 -13.13 -5.55
N ALA A 124 9.15 -14.29 -5.97
CA ALA A 124 8.60 -15.28 -5.05
C ALA A 124 9.66 -15.83 -4.09
N ALA A 125 10.86 -16.15 -4.58
CA ALA A 125 11.97 -16.61 -3.74
C ALA A 125 12.40 -15.53 -2.73
N ARG A 126 12.46 -14.26 -3.15
CA ARG A 126 12.78 -13.13 -2.25
C ARG A 126 11.71 -12.95 -1.16
N ARG A 127 10.42 -13.00 -1.53
CA ARG A 127 9.33 -12.90 -0.55
C ARG A 127 9.40 -14.04 0.47
N ALA A 128 9.59 -15.29 0.01
CA ALA A 128 9.73 -16.43 0.90
C ALA A 128 10.94 -16.29 1.84
N PHE A 129 12.07 -15.79 1.33
CA PHE A 129 13.28 -15.57 2.13
C PHE A 129 13.09 -14.48 3.19
N MET A 130 12.31 -13.43 2.89
CA MET A 130 12.06 -12.31 3.78
C MET A 130 10.80 -12.50 4.67
N GLU A 131 10.16 -13.66 4.63
CA GLU A 131 8.89 -13.92 5.34
C GLU A 131 8.98 -13.59 6.84
N GLU A 132 10.08 -13.98 7.51
CA GLU A 132 10.31 -13.68 8.93
C GLU A 132 10.37 -12.17 9.21
N TRP A 133 10.98 -11.39 8.32
CA TRP A 133 10.97 -9.92 8.43
C TRP A 133 9.60 -9.33 8.12
N GLN A 134 8.89 -9.89 7.15
CA GLN A 134 7.52 -9.44 6.83
C GLN A 134 6.56 -9.62 8.02
N GLU A 135 6.76 -10.64 8.86
CA GLU A 135 5.98 -10.80 10.09
C GLU A 135 6.18 -9.64 11.08
N TYR A 136 7.36 -9.00 11.11
CA TYR A 136 7.59 -7.81 11.93
C TYR A 136 6.80 -6.60 11.44
N THR A 137 6.71 -6.40 10.14
CA THR A 137 5.97 -5.26 9.56
C THR A 137 4.48 -5.51 9.50
N MET A 138 4.03 -6.69 9.06
CA MET A 138 2.60 -7.04 8.96
C MET A 138 1.89 -7.10 10.32
N ASN A 139 2.62 -7.38 11.41
CA ASN A 139 2.08 -7.40 12.78
C ASN A 139 2.41 -6.12 13.57
N ASP A 140 2.88 -5.06 12.90
CA ASP A 140 3.25 -3.80 13.52
C ASP A 140 4.21 -3.94 14.72
N ARG A 141 5.10 -4.95 14.71
CA ARG A 141 6.11 -5.12 15.77
C ARG A 141 7.12 -3.98 15.75
N VAL A 142 7.36 -3.42 14.58
CA VAL A 142 8.25 -2.26 14.34
C VAL A 142 7.51 -1.21 13.53
N GLN A 143 7.90 0.06 13.68
CA GLN A 143 7.39 1.12 12.79
C GLN A 143 7.99 0.95 11.40
N TRP A 144 7.18 1.15 10.39
CA TRP A 144 7.59 1.22 9.00
C TRP A 144 6.79 2.29 8.25
N SER A 145 7.39 2.85 7.22
CA SER A 145 6.70 3.86 6.41
C SER A 145 7.21 3.81 4.97
N ILE A 146 6.31 4.05 4.04
CA ILE A 146 6.63 4.17 2.62
C ILE A 146 6.28 5.59 2.18
N ALA A 147 7.23 6.26 1.52
CA ALA A 147 7.02 7.56 0.91
C ALA A 147 7.71 7.60 -0.45
N ALA A 148 7.17 8.34 -1.38
CA ALA A 148 7.66 8.37 -2.75
C ALA A 148 8.45 9.63 -3.08
N LEU A 149 9.30 9.49 -4.09
CA LEU A 149 9.97 10.58 -4.79
C LEU A 149 9.94 10.30 -6.30
N PRO A 150 9.97 11.31 -7.16
CA PRO A 150 9.97 11.09 -8.60
C PRO A 150 11.24 10.38 -9.08
N SER A 151 11.08 9.46 -10.03
CA SER A 151 12.11 9.08 -11.00
C SER A 151 11.79 9.69 -12.36
N MET A 152 12.80 9.80 -13.23
CA MET A 152 12.58 10.34 -14.59
C MET A 152 11.64 9.44 -15.41
N PRO A 153 11.78 8.09 -15.42
CA PRO A 153 10.84 7.22 -16.13
C PRO A 153 9.40 7.38 -15.61
N TRP A 154 9.23 7.43 -14.30
CA TRP A 154 7.93 7.63 -13.68
C TRP A 154 7.31 8.99 -14.03
N ALA A 155 8.08 10.07 -13.93
CA ALA A 155 7.61 11.41 -14.28
C ALA A 155 7.14 11.50 -15.74
N LYS A 156 7.89 10.91 -16.67
CA LYS A 156 7.52 10.84 -18.09
C LYS A 156 6.30 9.94 -18.35
N LYS A 157 6.08 8.92 -17.51
CA LYS A 157 4.89 8.07 -17.60
C LYS A 157 3.62 8.82 -17.17
N VAL A 158 3.71 9.60 -16.08
CA VAL A 158 2.59 10.41 -15.55
C VAL A 158 2.32 11.63 -16.40
N PHE A 159 3.37 12.27 -16.94
CA PHE A 159 3.32 13.49 -17.76
C PHE A 159 4.01 13.30 -19.12
N PRO A 160 3.48 12.43 -20.00
CA PRO A 160 4.12 12.12 -21.28
C PRO A 160 4.21 13.33 -22.23
N GLU A 161 3.35 14.34 -22.03
CA GLU A 161 3.27 15.55 -22.82
C GLU A 161 4.36 16.59 -22.49
N LEU A 162 4.99 16.50 -21.31
CA LEU A 162 6.01 17.44 -20.86
C LEU A 162 7.42 16.97 -21.25
N ASP A 163 8.38 17.89 -21.35
CA ASP A 163 9.79 17.51 -21.41
C ASP A 163 10.26 16.91 -20.08
N ALA A 164 11.50 16.41 -20.04
CA ALA A 164 12.02 15.67 -18.90
C ALA A 164 12.03 16.50 -17.60
N ASP A 165 12.57 17.70 -17.65
CA ASP A 165 12.70 18.56 -16.46
C ASP A 165 11.34 19.06 -15.98
N ALA A 166 10.47 19.45 -16.91
CA ALA A 166 9.10 19.86 -16.60
C ALA A 166 8.27 18.72 -16.01
N ALA A 167 8.43 17.49 -16.51
CA ALA A 167 7.76 16.31 -15.98
C ALA A 167 8.21 16.00 -14.55
N MET A 168 9.51 16.08 -14.25
CA MET A 168 10.06 15.90 -12.90
C MET A 168 9.53 16.97 -11.95
N GLU A 169 9.52 18.23 -12.35
CA GLU A 169 8.97 19.32 -11.55
C GLU A 169 7.46 19.14 -11.30
N ALA A 170 6.71 18.72 -12.32
CA ALA A 170 5.28 18.47 -12.21
C ALA A 170 4.97 17.32 -11.27
N LEU A 171 5.74 16.21 -11.31
CA LEU A 171 5.54 15.09 -10.43
C LEU A 171 5.92 15.42 -8.98
N TRP A 172 7.02 16.14 -8.74
CA TRP A 172 7.33 16.65 -7.40
C TRP A 172 6.21 17.51 -6.83
N LYS A 173 5.71 18.47 -7.64
CA LYS A 173 4.59 19.31 -7.22
C LYS A 173 3.38 18.47 -6.84
N LEU A 174 3.03 17.50 -7.68
CA LEU A 174 1.89 16.62 -7.46
C LEU A 174 2.05 15.79 -6.16
N ILE A 175 3.23 15.20 -5.93
CA ILE A 175 3.53 14.48 -4.68
C ILE A 175 3.39 15.40 -3.46
N PHE A 176 3.97 16.59 -3.50
CA PHE A 176 3.86 17.55 -2.39
C PHE A 176 2.41 17.96 -2.13
N ASP A 177 1.61 18.16 -3.18
CA ASP A 177 0.21 18.55 -3.06
C ASP A 177 -0.63 17.44 -2.43
N VAL A 178 -0.54 16.18 -2.92
CA VAL A 178 -1.31 15.05 -2.40
C VAL A 178 -0.82 14.60 -1.02
N CYS A 179 0.47 14.81 -0.71
CA CYS A 179 1.03 14.61 0.62
C CYS A 179 0.84 15.81 1.56
N ARG A 180 0.06 16.83 1.18
CA ARG A 180 -0.27 18.02 2.02
C ARG A 180 0.96 18.81 2.49
N VAL A 181 2.02 18.83 1.68
CA VAL A 181 3.27 19.56 2.01
C VAL A 181 3.18 21.03 1.64
N THR A 182 2.38 21.38 0.60
CA THR A 182 2.26 22.72 0.06
C THR A 182 1.34 23.65 0.84
N GLY A 183 0.43 23.10 1.67
CA GLY A 183 -0.65 23.85 2.32
C GLY A 183 -0.28 24.60 3.61
N GLY A 184 0.93 24.39 4.15
CA GLY A 184 1.31 24.98 5.44
C GLY A 184 2.32 24.12 6.20
N ASP A 185 1.98 23.76 7.45
CA ASP A 185 2.75 22.79 8.23
C ASP A 185 2.21 21.37 7.98
N PRO A 186 2.96 20.52 7.27
CA PRO A 186 2.49 19.16 6.97
C PRO A 186 2.15 18.34 8.22
N VAL A 187 2.83 18.54 9.33
CA VAL A 187 2.57 17.83 10.58
C VAL A 187 1.15 18.11 11.08
N ASN A 188 0.76 19.38 11.13
CA ASN A 188 -0.58 19.79 11.56
C ASN A 188 -1.67 19.34 10.57
N GLU A 189 -1.41 19.47 9.27
CA GLU A 189 -2.34 19.02 8.22
C GLU A 189 -2.60 17.51 8.31
N TRP A 190 -1.56 16.72 8.51
CA TRP A 190 -1.70 15.28 8.67
C TRP A 190 -2.33 14.88 9.98
N GLN A 191 -2.06 15.59 11.09
CA GLN A 191 -2.74 15.33 12.34
C GLN A 191 -4.26 15.50 12.20
N ALA A 192 -4.69 16.61 11.60
CA ALA A 192 -6.11 16.84 11.33
C ALA A 192 -6.72 15.80 10.36
N HIS A 193 -5.94 15.34 9.38
CA HIS A 193 -6.38 14.28 8.45
C HIS A 193 -6.52 12.93 9.16
N MET A 194 -5.55 12.52 9.96
CA MET A 194 -5.62 11.30 10.76
C MET A 194 -6.81 11.31 11.72
N GLU A 195 -7.10 12.45 12.36
CA GLU A 195 -8.28 12.61 13.22
C GLU A 195 -9.59 12.39 12.46
N ARG A 196 -9.68 12.92 11.22
CA ARG A 196 -10.86 12.68 10.34
C ARG A 196 -11.02 11.21 10.00
N LEU A 197 -9.94 10.54 9.56
CA LEU A 197 -9.98 9.11 9.21
C LEU A 197 -10.27 8.25 10.45
N SER A 198 -9.69 8.57 11.61
CA SER A 198 -9.98 7.89 12.87
C SER A 198 -11.45 8.04 13.28
N THR A 199 -12.05 9.23 13.08
CA THR A 199 -13.46 9.45 13.34
C THR A 199 -14.35 8.57 12.43
N LEU A 200 -14.00 8.44 11.15
CA LEU A 200 -14.72 7.57 10.22
C LEU A 200 -14.55 6.09 10.61
N ARG A 201 -13.32 5.66 10.91
CA ARG A 201 -13.03 4.32 11.41
C ARG A 201 -13.88 3.98 12.65
N ASP A 202 -13.93 4.88 13.61
CA ASP A 202 -14.68 4.66 14.86
C ASP A 202 -16.19 4.56 14.60
N LYS A 203 -16.74 5.38 13.68
CA LYS A 203 -18.12 5.24 13.21
C LYS A 203 -18.35 3.88 12.53
N MET A 204 -17.44 3.45 11.64
CA MET A 204 -17.54 2.15 10.97
C MET A 204 -17.51 0.99 11.98
N ASN A 205 -16.63 1.04 12.98
CA ASN A 205 -16.57 0.06 14.06
C ASN A 205 -17.85 0.04 14.92
N ALA A 206 -18.47 1.19 15.16
CA ALA A 206 -19.72 1.28 15.93
C ALA A 206 -20.95 0.70 15.19
N LEU A 207 -20.89 0.56 13.86
CA LEU A 207 -21.98 -0.02 13.07
C LEU A 207 -22.11 -1.54 13.21
N ASP A 208 -21.04 -2.23 13.63
CA ASP A 208 -20.97 -3.70 13.73
C ASP A 208 -21.45 -4.38 12.44
N LEU A 209 -20.77 -4.07 11.33
CA LEU A 209 -21.15 -4.55 10.01
C LEU A 209 -20.87 -6.04 9.82
N GLU A 210 -21.82 -6.73 9.19
CA GLU A 210 -21.70 -8.11 8.69
C GLU A 210 -21.08 -8.13 7.29
N SER A 211 -21.46 -7.16 6.44
CA SER A 211 -21.00 -7.05 5.06
C SER A 211 -21.10 -5.63 4.53
N VAL A 212 -20.36 -5.36 3.45
CA VAL A 212 -20.51 -4.16 2.63
C VAL A 212 -20.89 -4.57 1.20
N HIS A 213 -21.77 -3.77 0.56
CA HIS A 213 -22.25 -4.01 -0.78
C HIS A 213 -21.93 -2.82 -1.68
N PHE A 214 -21.22 -3.07 -2.76
CA PHE A 214 -20.82 -2.09 -3.76
C PHE A 214 -21.69 -2.19 -5.01
N LYS A 215 -22.16 -1.05 -5.49
CA LYS A 215 -22.88 -0.93 -6.75
C LYS A 215 -22.46 0.31 -7.51
N SER A 216 -22.27 0.18 -8.83
CA SER A 216 -21.97 1.32 -9.72
C SER A 216 -22.42 1.04 -11.17
N SER A 217 -22.54 2.09 -11.97
CA SER A 217 -23.08 2.01 -13.34
C SER A 217 -22.20 1.21 -14.30
N ASN A 218 -20.92 0.99 -13.97
CA ASN A 218 -20.00 0.17 -14.77
C ASN A 218 -20.34 -1.33 -14.75
N GLY A 219 -21.32 -1.75 -13.95
CA GLY A 219 -21.74 -3.14 -13.79
C GLY A 219 -21.24 -3.81 -12.52
N THR A 220 -20.51 -3.12 -11.66
CA THR A 220 -20.14 -3.63 -10.34
C THR A 220 -21.38 -3.87 -9.50
N ASP A 221 -21.51 -5.09 -8.98
CA ASP A 221 -22.52 -5.53 -8.01
C ASP A 221 -21.86 -6.60 -7.13
N LEU A 222 -21.18 -6.16 -6.05
CA LEU A 222 -20.30 -6.98 -5.22
C LEU A 222 -20.70 -6.88 -3.77
N THR A 223 -20.96 -8.02 -3.13
CA THR A 223 -21.15 -8.13 -1.67
C THR A 223 -19.89 -8.73 -1.05
N VAL A 224 -19.31 -8.01 -0.09
CA VAL A 224 -18.12 -8.43 0.67
C VAL A 224 -18.54 -8.68 2.11
N GLY A 225 -18.63 -9.95 2.53
CA GLY A 225 -18.80 -10.34 3.93
C GLY A 225 -17.51 -10.10 4.70
N LEU A 226 -17.60 -9.55 5.91
CA LEU A 226 -16.45 -9.22 6.74
C LEU A 226 -15.97 -10.42 7.56
N ALA A 227 -14.68 -10.47 7.85
CA ALA A 227 -14.07 -11.47 8.73
C ALA A 227 -14.74 -11.50 10.11
N ASP A 228 -14.64 -12.61 10.81
CA ASP A 228 -15.20 -12.71 12.15
C ASP A 228 -14.41 -11.78 13.10
N GLN A 229 -15.17 -11.00 13.88
CA GLN A 229 -14.62 -9.95 14.75
C GLN A 229 -13.78 -8.90 13.99
N ALA A 230 -14.12 -8.64 12.73
CA ALA A 230 -13.45 -7.61 11.93
C ALA A 230 -13.41 -6.25 12.65
N VAL A 231 -12.32 -5.54 12.48
CA VAL A 231 -12.09 -4.18 12.97
C VAL A 231 -11.73 -3.33 11.77
N TRP A 232 -12.36 -2.18 11.64
CA TRP A 232 -11.95 -1.17 10.69
C TRP A 232 -10.74 -0.42 11.21
N GLU A 233 -9.76 -0.25 10.36
CA GLU A 233 -8.54 0.52 10.61
C GLU A 233 -8.46 1.71 9.63
N SER A 234 -7.50 2.61 9.86
CA SER A 234 -7.30 3.79 9.04
C SER A 234 -5.83 4.17 8.97
N ALA A 235 -5.51 5.31 8.40
CA ALA A 235 -4.18 5.84 8.08
C ALA A 235 -3.04 5.49 9.05
N ALA A 236 -3.27 5.53 10.34
CA ALA A 236 -2.21 5.36 11.35
C ALA A 236 -2.25 3.97 11.97
N SER A 237 -1.09 3.32 11.99
CA SER A 237 -0.84 2.11 12.76
C SER A 237 -0.21 2.42 14.11
N LYS A 238 -0.21 1.43 15.00
CA LYS A 238 0.42 1.51 16.31
C LYS A 238 1.32 0.31 16.53
N SER A 239 2.60 0.56 16.69
CA SER A 239 3.56 -0.52 16.91
C SER A 239 3.32 -1.26 18.24
N GLU A 240 3.88 -2.46 18.36
CA GLU A 240 3.84 -3.26 19.61
C GLU A 240 4.31 -2.47 20.83
N LYS A 241 5.25 -1.55 20.65
CA LYS A 241 5.73 -0.63 21.69
C LYS A 241 4.81 0.58 21.92
N GLY A 242 3.68 0.66 21.23
CA GLY A 242 2.69 1.72 21.39
C GLY A 242 2.99 3.01 20.60
N VAL A 243 3.98 3.00 19.72
CA VAL A 243 4.34 4.17 18.90
C VAL A 243 3.40 4.27 17.69
N VAL A 244 2.77 5.44 17.53
CA VAL A 244 1.93 5.73 16.35
C VAL A 244 2.81 6.11 15.17
N PHE A 245 2.51 5.58 13.99
CA PHE A 245 3.24 5.85 12.75
C PHE A 245 2.28 5.77 11.54
N LEU A 246 2.71 6.24 10.38
CA LEU A 246 1.97 6.14 9.13
C LEU A 246 2.65 5.14 8.19
N PRO A 247 2.07 3.96 7.95
CA PRO A 247 2.62 2.97 7.02
C PRO A 247 2.77 3.52 5.59
N ASN A 248 1.74 4.16 5.07
CA ASN A 248 1.68 4.66 3.71
C ASN A 248 1.53 6.17 3.66
N ILE A 249 2.33 6.84 2.84
CA ILE A 249 2.28 8.28 2.60
C ILE A 249 2.20 8.53 1.08
N PRO A 250 1.06 9.03 0.58
CA PRO A 250 -0.17 9.40 1.29
C PRO A 250 -1.08 8.21 1.61
N THR A 251 -2.12 8.44 2.45
CA THR A 251 -3.22 7.51 2.68
C THR A 251 -4.54 8.27 2.90
N GLU A 252 -5.66 7.73 2.36
CA GLU A 252 -6.99 8.35 2.36
C GLU A 252 -8.09 7.36 2.78
N GLU A 253 -7.71 6.19 3.28
CA GLU A 253 -8.57 5.03 3.41
C GLU A 253 -9.05 4.75 4.84
N VAL A 254 -10.19 4.04 4.89
CA VAL A 254 -10.66 3.25 6.04
C VAL A 254 -10.91 1.83 5.53
N PHE A 255 -10.24 0.83 6.08
CA PHE A 255 -10.18 -0.51 5.55
C PHE A 255 -10.40 -1.61 6.59
N THR A 256 -10.71 -2.81 6.14
CA THR A 256 -10.88 -4.00 7.00
C THR A 256 -10.68 -5.29 6.24
N ALA A 257 -10.62 -6.43 6.96
CA ALA A 257 -10.52 -7.75 6.34
C ALA A 257 -11.88 -8.29 5.89
N PRO A 258 -12.00 -8.73 4.62
CA PRO A 258 -13.07 -9.59 4.16
C PRO A 258 -12.98 -10.99 4.79
N HIS A 259 -14.11 -11.69 4.84
CA HIS A 259 -14.10 -13.13 5.05
C HIS A 259 -13.82 -13.86 3.74
N LYS A 260 -12.75 -14.64 3.69
CA LYS A 260 -12.26 -15.31 2.48
C LYS A 260 -13.29 -16.16 1.71
N ASP A 261 -14.37 -16.61 2.38
CA ASP A 261 -15.41 -17.46 1.80
C ASP A 261 -16.77 -16.73 1.64
N ARG A 262 -16.86 -15.41 1.95
CA ARG A 262 -18.12 -14.65 1.95
C ARG A 262 -18.09 -13.44 1.01
N VAL A 263 -17.55 -13.64 -0.19
CA VAL A 263 -17.54 -12.60 -1.24
C VAL A 263 -18.31 -13.12 -2.44
N GLU A 264 -19.31 -12.38 -2.91
CA GLU A 264 -20.23 -12.77 -3.98
C GLU A 264 -20.45 -11.63 -4.95
N GLY A 265 -20.49 -11.92 -6.25
CA GLY A 265 -20.85 -10.96 -7.27
C GLY A 265 -19.74 -10.63 -8.24
N ILE A 266 -19.91 -9.53 -8.97
CA ILE A 266 -19.00 -9.09 -10.01
C ILE A 266 -18.46 -7.70 -9.68
N VAL A 267 -17.18 -7.49 -9.97
CA VAL A 267 -16.52 -6.20 -9.82
C VAL A 267 -15.70 -5.84 -11.04
N TYR A 268 -15.75 -4.57 -11.41
CA TYR A 268 -14.98 -3.99 -12.49
C TYR A 268 -13.91 -3.08 -11.93
N GLY A 269 -12.67 -3.26 -12.42
CA GLY A 269 -11.58 -2.34 -12.11
C GLY A 269 -11.82 -0.98 -12.75
N THR A 270 -11.66 0.08 -11.98
CA THR A 270 -11.91 1.47 -12.42
C THR A 270 -10.65 2.20 -12.84
N LYS A 271 -9.49 1.70 -12.42
CA LYS A 271 -8.18 2.24 -12.81
C LYS A 271 -7.26 1.11 -13.28
N PRO A 272 -6.34 1.38 -14.22
CA PRO A 272 -5.23 0.48 -14.50
C PRO A 272 -4.33 0.33 -13.29
N TYR A 273 -3.68 -0.82 -13.13
CA TYR A 273 -2.66 -1.01 -12.11
C TYR A 273 -1.44 -1.75 -12.68
N VAL A 274 -0.32 -1.61 -11.98
CA VAL A 274 0.96 -2.21 -12.39
C VAL A 274 1.26 -3.41 -11.50
N PHE A 275 1.40 -4.58 -12.09
CA PHE A 275 1.81 -5.79 -11.40
C PHE A 275 3.11 -6.33 -12.01
N ASN A 276 4.15 -6.53 -11.17
CA ASN A 276 5.47 -6.96 -11.61
C ASN A 276 6.04 -6.12 -12.79
N GLY A 277 5.85 -4.79 -12.75
CA GLY A 277 6.33 -3.87 -13.77
C GLY A 277 5.60 -3.95 -15.12
N GLN A 278 4.38 -4.52 -15.15
CA GLN A 278 3.54 -4.62 -16.33
C GLN A 278 2.10 -4.18 -16.01
N LEU A 279 1.42 -3.61 -17.00
CA LEU A 279 0.11 -2.99 -16.82
C LEU A 279 -1.04 -3.99 -17.02
N ILE A 280 -2.01 -3.96 -16.08
CA ILE A 280 -3.32 -4.61 -16.20
C ILE A 280 -4.39 -3.51 -16.32
N LYS A 281 -5.30 -3.63 -17.28
CA LYS A 281 -6.24 -2.57 -17.64
C LYS A 281 -7.61 -3.12 -18.03
N ASN A 282 -8.67 -2.39 -17.66
CA ASN A 282 -10.07 -2.71 -17.97
C ASN A 282 -10.40 -4.17 -17.62
N PHE A 283 -10.18 -4.51 -16.35
CA PHE A 283 -10.42 -5.86 -15.86
C PHE A 283 -11.77 -5.98 -15.16
N ARG A 284 -12.29 -7.20 -15.11
CA ARG A 284 -13.39 -7.61 -14.25
C ARG A 284 -13.09 -8.97 -13.64
N VAL A 285 -13.64 -9.20 -12.45
CA VAL A 285 -13.60 -10.51 -11.79
C VAL A 285 -14.97 -10.85 -11.22
N THR A 286 -15.29 -12.14 -11.19
CA THR A 286 -16.51 -12.66 -10.56
C THR A 286 -16.14 -13.54 -9.40
N PHE A 287 -16.77 -13.29 -8.26
CA PHE A 287 -16.59 -14.05 -7.04
C PHE A 287 -17.79 -14.96 -6.77
N GLU A 288 -17.51 -16.19 -6.38
CA GLU A 288 -18.45 -17.13 -5.78
C GLU A 288 -17.81 -17.74 -4.52
N LYS A 289 -18.50 -17.67 -3.40
CA LYS A 289 -18.02 -18.17 -2.11
C LYS A 289 -16.59 -17.71 -1.79
N GLY A 290 -16.32 -16.43 -2.01
CA GLY A 290 -15.06 -15.77 -1.70
C GLY A 290 -13.92 -15.99 -2.69
N ARG A 291 -14.12 -16.81 -3.74
CA ARG A 291 -13.06 -17.12 -4.73
C ARG A 291 -13.40 -16.56 -6.10
N VAL A 292 -12.39 -16.08 -6.79
CA VAL A 292 -12.48 -15.69 -8.21
C VAL A 292 -12.73 -16.95 -9.05
N VAL A 293 -13.90 -17.00 -9.70
CA VAL A 293 -14.33 -18.09 -10.60
C VAL A 293 -14.22 -17.71 -12.08
N ASP A 294 -14.34 -16.42 -12.40
CA ASP A 294 -14.16 -15.89 -13.75
C ASP A 294 -13.43 -14.55 -13.68
N TYR A 295 -12.60 -14.27 -14.69
CA TYR A 295 -11.87 -13.01 -14.82
C TYR A 295 -11.58 -12.65 -16.26
N HIS A 296 -11.53 -11.37 -16.55
CA HIS A 296 -11.19 -10.83 -17.86
C HIS A 296 -10.40 -9.53 -17.70
N ALA A 297 -9.43 -9.29 -18.57
CA ALA A 297 -8.77 -8.00 -18.74
C ALA A 297 -8.51 -7.71 -20.22
N GLU A 298 -8.82 -6.50 -20.66
CA GLU A 298 -8.54 -6.07 -22.04
C GLU A 298 -7.03 -6.04 -22.31
N GLN A 299 -6.25 -5.56 -21.34
CA GLN A 299 -4.80 -5.62 -21.35
C GLN A 299 -4.30 -6.34 -20.09
N GLY A 300 -3.31 -7.22 -20.25
CA GLY A 300 -2.71 -7.93 -19.11
C GLY A 300 -3.49 -9.18 -18.67
N GLN A 301 -4.38 -9.77 -19.51
CA GLN A 301 -5.16 -10.98 -19.20
C GLN A 301 -4.30 -12.11 -18.62
N VAL A 302 -3.17 -12.43 -19.27
CA VAL A 302 -2.25 -13.48 -18.80
C VAL A 302 -1.61 -13.11 -17.47
N LEU A 303 -1.32 -11.84 -17.29
CA LEU A 303 -0.71 -11.31 -16.06
C LEU A 303 -1.71 -11.37 -14.89
N LEU A 304 -2.97 -11.00 -15.12
CA LEU A 304 -4.06 -11.16 -14.14
C LEU A 304 -4.22 -12.63 -13.72
N GLY A 305 -4.18 -13.55 -14.70
CA GLY A 305 -4.20 -14.99 -14.40
C GLY A 305 -3.04 -15.43 -13.51
N ARG A 306 -1.80 -14.94 -13.77
CA ARG A 306 -0.63 -15.24 -12.93
C ARG A 306 -0.73 -14.67 -11.52
N LEU A 307 -1.31 -13.48 -11.36
CA LEU A 307 -1.61 -12.91 -10.06
C LEU A 307 -2.56 -13.84 -9.29
N LEU A 308 -3.68 -14.21 -9.90
CA LEU A 308 -4.70 -15.05 -9.29
C LEU A 308 -4.25 -16.49 -9.02
N ASP A 309 -3.24 -16.98 -9.73
CA ASP A 309 -2.65 -18.32 -9.58
C ASP A 309 -1.32 -18.30 -8.78
N GLY A 310 -1.01 -17.21 -8.10
CA GLY A 310 0.25 -17.02 -7.34
C GLY A 310 0.43 -18.01 -6.19
N ASP A 311 -0.63 -18.23 -5.41
CA ASP A 311 -0.75 -19.26 -4.38
C ASP A 311 -2.23 -19.57 -4.09
N GLU A 312 -2.52 -20.42 -3.08
CA GLU A 312 -3.89 -20.83 -2.77
C GLU A 312 -4.79 -19.64 -2.37
N GLY A 313 -4.24 -18.65 -1.66
CA GLY A 313 -4.95 -17.46 -1.19
C GLY A 313 -5.12 -16.37 -2.26
N SER A 314 -4.36 -16.40 -3.36
CA SER A 314 -4.35 -15.32 -4.37
C SER A 314 -5.68 -15.13 -5.10
N ARG A 315 -6.57 -16.15 -5.11
CA ARG A 315 -7.92 -16.07 -5.70
C ARG A 315 -8.99 -15.55 -4.76
N SER A 316 -8.62 -15.21 -3.52
CA SER A 316 -9.50 -14.59 -2.54
C SER A 316 -8.98 -13.21 -2.17
N ILE A 317 -9.84 -12.36 -1.62
CA ILE A 317 -9.43 -11.03 -1.19
C ILE A 317 -9.08 -11.00 0.29
N GLY A 318 -8.09 -10.20 0.65
CA GLY A 318 -7.61 -9.98 2.02
C GLY A 318 -7.96 -8.61 2.56
N GLU A 319 -8.38 -7.69 1.69
CA GLU A 319 -8.73 -6.33 2.09
C GLU A 319 -9.93 -5.80 1.32
N VAL A 320 -10.71 -4.96 1.99
CA VAL A 320 -11.69 -4.05 1.41
C VAL A 320 -11.49 -2.67 2.01
N ALA A 321 -11.20 -1.68 1.17
CA ALA A 321 -10.89 -0.31 1.57
C ALA A 321 -11.89 0.69 0.98
N LEU A 322 -12.26 1.67 1.80
CA LEU A 322 -13.19 2.73 1.46
C LEU A 322 -12.45 4.05 1.34
N VAL A 323 -12.35 4.56 0.13
CA VAL A 323 -11.70 5.82 -0.23
C VAL A 323 -12.67 6.68 -1.01
N PRO A 324 -12.95 7.93 -0.59
CA PRO A 324 -13.91 8.77 -1.29
C PRO A 324 -13.35 9.27 -2.63
N ALA A 325 -14.22 9.39 -3.64
CA ALA A 325 -13.89 9.99 -4.93
C ALA A 325 -13.37 11.44 -4.80
N SER A 326 -13.60 12.08 -3.66
CA SER A 326 -13.04 13.39 -3.32
C SER A 326 -11.58 13.36 -2.84
N SER A 327 -10.93 12.19 -2.82
CA SER A 327 -9.50 12.07 -2.53
C SER A 327 -8.66 13.05 -3.37
N PRO A 328 -7.63 13.71 -2.80
CA PRO A 328 -6.76 14.61 -3.55
C PRO A 328 -6.05 13.89 -4.69
N ILE A 329 -5.76 12.59 -4.53
CA ILE A 329 -5.16 11.76 -5.57
C ILE A 329 -6.12 11.63 -6.76
N ASN A 330 -7.38 11.26 -6.52
CA ASN A 330 -8.39 11.19 -7.58
C ASN A 330 -8.64 12.55 -8.26
N ARG A 331 -8.74 13.62 -7.46
CA ARG A 331 -8.95 14.98 -7.96
C ARG A 331 -7.81 15.52 -8.83
N SER A 332 -6.61 14.96 -8.70
CA SER A 332 -5.49 15.31 -9.57
C SER A 332 -5.76 14.96 -11.03
N GLY A 333 -6.70 14.04 -11.29
CA GLY A 333 -7.01 13.54 -12.63
C GLY A 333 -5.88 12.75 -13.27
N LYS A 334 -4.82 12.43 -12.51
CA LYS A 334 -3.67 11.68 -12.99
C LYS A 334 -3.70 10.24 -12.48
N LEU A 335 -3.25 9.31 -13.31
CA LEU A 335 -2.88 7.97 -12.90
C LEU A 335 -1.39 7.99 -12.56
N PHE A 336 -1.05 7.57 -11.36
CA PHE A 336 0.34 7.59 -10.90
C PHE A 336 1.15 6.39 -11.39
N TYR A 337 0.49 5.29 -11.77
CA TYR A 337 1.17 4.01 -12.06
C TYR A 337 1.98 3.50 -10.87
N SER A 338 1.58 3.86 -9.67
CA SER A 338 2.16 3.45 -8.40
C SER A 338 1.03 3.11 -7.44
N THR A 339 1.01 1.88 -6.93
CA THR A 339 -0.05 1.38 -6.04
C THR A 339 -0.20 2.28 -4.82
N LEU A 340 0.90 2.73 -4.21
CA LEU A 340 0.89 3.65 -3.06
C LEU A 340 -0.02 4.89 -3.24
N PHE A 341 -0.13 5.41 -4.46
CA PHE A 341 -1.01 6.54 -4.77
C PHE A 341 -2.35 6.08 -5.30
N ASP A 342 -2.34 5.18 -6.28
CA ASP A 342 -3.54 4.86 -7.05
C ASP A 342 -4.58 4.11 -6.19
N GLU A 343 -4.18 3.31 -5.20
CA GLU A 343 -5.07 2.71 -4.19
C GLU A 343 -5.82 3.78 -3.40
N ASN A 344 -5.16 4.88 -3.07
CA ASN A 344 -5.73 6.01 -2.35
C ASN A 344 -6.53 7.00 -3.23
N ALA A 345 -6.69 6.69 -4.52
CA ALA A 345 -7.56 7.44 -5.44
C ALA A 345 -9.01 6.93 -5.44
N ALA A 346 -9.28 5.68 -5.02
CA ALA A 346 -10.60 5.07 -5.09
C ALA A 346 -10.75 3.93 -4.07
N CYS A 347 -12.01 3.57 -3.74
CA CYS A 347 -12.25 2.33 -3.03
C CYS A 347 -11.56 1.18 -3.76
N HIS A 348 -10.95 0.26 -3.01
CA HIS A 348 -10.20 -0.86 -3.57
C HIS A 348 -10.44 -2.15 -2.80
N ILE A 349 -10.02 -3.25 -3.39
CA ILE A 349 -9.90 -4.55 -2.76
C ILE A 349 -8.47 -5.04 -2.97
N ALA A 350 -7.90 -5.78 -2.01
CA ALA A 350 -6.63 -6.46 -2.23
C ALA A 350 -6.82 -7.95 -2.45
N PHE A 351 -6.25 -8.48 -3.53
CA PHE A 351 -6.09 -9.93 -3.68
C PHE A 351 -5.00 -10.42 -2.72
N GLY A 352 -5.26 -11.55 -2.05
CA GLY A 352 -4.25 -12.20 -1.22
C GLY A 352 -4.42 -11.98 0.28
N ALA A 353 -3.32 -11.69 1.00
CA ALA A 353 -3.25 -11.70 2.45
C ALA A 353 -4.11 -10.62 3.12
N SER A 354 -4.72 -10.97 4.26
CA SER A 354 -5.32 -9.99 5.17
C SER A 354 -4.30 -9.47 6.18
N TYR A 355 -4.43 -8.21 6.58
CA TYR A 355 -3.65 -7.64 7.69
C TYR A 355 -4.20 -8.14 9.04
N PRO A 356 -3.37 -8.77 9.90
CA PRO A 356 -3.83 -9.28 11.19
C PRO A 356 -4.49 -8.22 12.09
N GLY A 357 -4.06 -6.95 12.01
CA GLY A 357 -4.62 -5.83 12.76
C GLY A 357 -6.11 -5.56 12.51
N THR A 358 -6.65 -6.04 11.39
CA THR A 358 -8.06 -5.84 11.00
C THR A 358 -9.05 -6.83 11.63
N THR A 359 -8.64 -7.61 12.63
CA THR A 359 -9.52 -8.38 13.52
C THR A 359 -9.10 -8.20 14.98
N LYS A 360 -10.04 -8.27 15.92
CA LYS A 360 -9.77 -8.05 17.35
C LYS A 360 -8.65 -8.94 17.88
N GLY A 361 -7.55 -8.33 18.33
CA GLY A 361 -6.37 -9.02 18.86
C GLY A 361 -5.62 -9.86 17.82
N GLY A 362 -5.83 -9.62 16.54
CA GLY A 362 -5.32 -10.44 15.45
C GLY A 362 -3.79 -10.49 15.36
N THR A 363 -3.08 -9.42 15.76
CA THR A 363 -1.61 -9.38 15.77
C THR A 363 -0.96 -10.38 16.76
N ALA A 364 -1.75 -10.90 17.72
CA ALA A 364 -1.32 -11.94 18.68
C ALA A 364 -1.76 -13.35 18.26
N LEU A 365 -2.49 -13.51 17.15
CA LEU A 365 -3.01 -14.79 16.67
C LEU A 365 -2.03 -15.47 15.73
N THR A 366 -2.07 -16.80 15.72
CA THR A 366 -1.39 -17.61 14.71
C THR A 366 -2.09 -17.53 13.35
N LYS A 367 -1.39 -17.93 12.29
CA LYS A 367 -1.97 -18.00 10.93
C LYS A 367 -3.22 -18.91 10.89
N GLU A 368 -3.20 -20.02 11.63
CA GLU A 368 -4.33 -20.95 11.73
C GLU A 368 -5.53 -20.31 12.43
N GLU A 369 -5.30 -19.56 13.51
CA GLU A 369 -6.37 -18.84 14.22
C GLU A 369 -6.96 -17.73 13.37
N LEU A 370 -6.14 -17.01 12.62
CA LEU A 370 -6.61 -16.00 11.64
C LEU A 370 -7.47 -16.64 10.55
N LEU A 371 -7.07 -17.81 10.01
CA LEU A 371 -7.87 -18.57 9.05
C LEU A 371 -9.24 -18.99 9.63
N THR A 372 -9.33 -19.37 10.92
CA THR A 372 -10.61 -19.72 11.56
C THR A 372 -11.55 -18.52 11.68
N ARG A 373 -11.03 -17.29 11.65
CA ARG A 373 -11.82 -16.05 11.59
C ARG A 373 -12.20 -15.64 10.16
N GLY A 374 -11.83 -16.45 9.17
CA GLY A 374 -12.09 -16.18 7.77
C GLY A 374 -11.11 -15.22 7.11
N MET A 375 -10.02 -14.86 7.78
CA MET A 375 -8.99 -13.98 7.21
C MET A 375 -8.14 -14.76 6.21
N ASN A 376 -7.94 -14.19 5.03
CA ASN A 376 -7.20 -14.85 3.97
C ASN A 376 -5.69 -14.83 4.22
N GLN A 377 -5.02 -15.91 3.87
CA GLN A 377 -3.56 -16.06 3.97
C GLN A 377 -2.97 -16.27 2.58
N SER A 378 -1.97 -15.48 2.24
CA SER A 378 -1.24 -15.52 0.97
C SER A 378 0.14 -14.92 1.15
N ARG A 379 1.03 -15.15 0.19
CA ARG A 379 2.28 -14.41 0.05
C ARG A 379 2.14 -13.16 -0.82
N LEU A 380 0.95 -12.92 -1.34
CA LEU A 380 0.56 -11.79 -2.15
C LEU A 380 -0.35 -10.87 -1.33
N HIS A 381 -0.23 -9.58 -1.55
CA HIS A 381 -1.20 -8.55 -1.22
C HIS A 381 -1.13 -7.54 -2.35
N GLU A 382 -2.20 -7.42 -3.14
CA GLU A 382 -2.21 -6.60 -4.36
C GLU A 382 -3.51 -5.83 -4.48
N ASP A 383 -3.43 -4.51 -4.35
CA ASP A 383 -4.56 -3.60 -4.37
C ASP A 383 -5.02 -3.29 -5.78
N VAL A 384 -6.32 -3.37 -5.99
CA VAL A 384 -6.95 -3.07 -7.27
C VAL A 384 -8.16 -2.16 -7.07
N MET A 385 -8.16 -1.03 -7.78
CA MET A 385 -9.14 0.03 -7.63
C MET A 385 -10.46 -0.36 -8.28
N ILE A 386 -11.55 -0.27 -7.49
CA ILE A 386 -12.91 -0.64 -7.89
C ILE A 386 -13.93 0.50 -7.71
N GLY A 387 -13.56 1.55 -6.96
CA GLY A 387 -14.41 2.70 -6.68
C GLY A 387 -14.61 3.58 -7.93
N ALA A 388 -15.84 4.01 -8.16
CA ALA A 388 -16.23 4.94 -9.21
C ALA A 388 -16.89 6.19 -8.60
N GLU A 389 -17.01 7.28 -9.38
CA GLU A 389 -17.64 8.53 -8.93
C GLU A 389 -19.12 8.38 -8.64
N ASP A 390 -19.78 7.37 -9.20
CA ASP A 390 -21.18 7.01 -8.97
C ASP A 390 -21.36 5.83 -8.02
N SER A 391 -20.30 5.42 -7.31
CA SER A 391 -20.36 4.29 -6.39
C SER A 391 -21.37 4.56 -5.27
N HIS A 392 -22.29 3.62 -5.11
CA HIS A 392 -23.21 3.51 -3.98
C HIS A 392 -22.80 2.32 -3.13
N ILE A 393 -22.48 2.58 -1.85
CA ILE A 393 -22.04 1.54 -0.93
C ILE A 393 -22.95 1.50 0.27
N THR A 394 -23.45 0.31 0.60
CA THR A 394 -24.27 0.07 1.79
C THR A 394 -23.62 -0.96 2.70
N GLY A 395 -23.79 -0.79 4.00
CA GLY A 395 -23.37 -1.74 5.02
C GLY A 395 -24.58 -2.47 5.61
N LYS A 396 -24.50 -3.80 5.72
CA LYS A 396 -25.46 -4.59 6.47
C LYS A 396 -24.92 -4.83 7.87
N CYS A 397 -25.62 -4.32 8.88
CA CYS A 397 -25.28 -4.53 10.29
C CYS A 397 -25.71 -5.92 10.77
N ARG A 398 -25.05 -6.47 11.80
CA ARG A 398 -25.40 -7.77 12.38
C ARG A 398 -26.78 -7.79 13.05
N ASP A 399 -27.31 -6.62 13.43
CA ASP A 399 -28.68 -6.46 13.95
C ASP A 399 -29.76 -6.42 12.84
N GLY A 400 -29.36 -6.56 11.57
CA GLY A 400 -30.23 -6.61 10.41
C GLY A 400 -30.52 -5.25 9.75
N ARG A 401 -30.07 -4.13 10.32
CA ARG A 401 -30.18 -2.80 9.69
C ARG A 401 -29.27 -2.72 8.46
N THR A 402 -29.71 -1.93 7.47
CA THR A 402 -28.86 -1.50 6.36
C THR A 402 -28.58 -0.02 6.49
N VAL A 403 -27.32 0.38 6.38
CA VAL A 403 -26.84 1.75 6.49
C VAL A 403 -26.18 2.15 5.17
N GLU A 404 -26.50 3.32 4.67
CA GLU A 404 -25.79 3.88 3.51
C GLU A 404 -24.45 4.44 3.98
N LEU A 405 -23.37 4.00 3.33
CA LEU A 405 -22.00 4.41 3.65
C LEU A 405 -21.50 5.45 2.64
N PHE A 406 -21.77 5.20 1.34
CA PHE A 406 -21.40 6.08 0.23
C PHE A 406 -22.59 6.33 -0.67
N ARG A 407 -22.66 7.57 -1.16
CA ARG A 407 -23.52 8.00 -2.26
C ARG A 407 -22.69 8.84 -3.22
N ASP A 408 -22.83 8.57 -4.52
CA ASP A 408 -22.07 9.28 -5.55
C ASP A 408 -20.57 9.34 -5.23
N GLY A 409 -20.01 8.19 -4.83
CA GLY A 409 -18.59 8.02 -4.55
C GLY A 409 -18.05 8.71 -3.30
N VAL A 410 -18.89 9.30 -2.44
CA VAL A 410 -18.44 10.01 -1.23
C VAL A 410 -19.14 9.52 0.04
N TRP A 411 -18.49 9.69 1.18
CA TRP A 411 -19.04 9.35 2.49
C TRP A 411 -20.32 10.11 2.80
N VAL A 412 -21.32 9.40 3.36
CA VAL A 412 -22.57 9.98 3.88
C VAL A 412 -22.75 9.73 5.39
N LEU A 413 -21.72 9.21 6.07
CA LEU A 413 -21.71 8.94 7.53
C LEU A 413 -21.41 10.19 8.37
#